data_9e20fb9e8142bbdec14c92a15826498a
#
_entry.id   9e20fb9e8142bbdec14c92a15826498a
#
_cell.length_a   1.000
_cell.length_b   1.000
_cell.length_c   1.000
_cell.angle_alpha   90.00
_cell.angle_beta   90.00
_cell.angle_gamma   90.00
#
_symmetry.space_group_name_H-M   'P 1'
#
loop_
_entity.id
_entity.type
_entity.pdbx_description
1 polymer ?
#
loop_
_entity_poly.entity_id
_entity_poly.type
_entity_poly.pdbx_seq_one_letter_code
_entity_poly.pdbx_strand_id
1 'polypeptide(L)'
;RPGARATITDSDWLSDLEFVEQTVSASPTMLLNKSGDDVRIEGEVNSLSVTANNTKVFADYVGLLTISGNNVTVYVKDVDRVVIKGTNAEVVWAGNSPKVEDFGHNTETHQQGHGD
;
A
#
# COMPACT_ATOMS: atom_id res chain seq x y z
N ARG A 1 -12.33 -7.58 8.45
CA ARG A 1 -12.37 -6.20 8.93
C ARG A 1 -13.26 -5.37 8.02
N PRO A 2 -14.09 -4.50 8.57
CA PRO A 2 -14.99 -3.69 7.73
C PRO A 2 -14.26 -2.86 6.69
N GLY A 3 -13.13 -2.23 7.04
CA GLY A 3 -12.37 -1.42 6.10
C GLY A 3 -11.80 -2.22 4.94
N ALA A 4 -11.44 -3.49 5.17
CA ALA A 4 -10.89 -4.36 4.14
C ALA A 4 -11.95 -4.80 3.13
N ARG A 5 -13.23 -4.53 3.40
CA ARG A 5 -14.33 -4.83 2.48
C ARG A 5 -14.78 -3.60 1.70
N ALA A 6 -14.10 -2.48 1.86
CA ALA A 6 -14.44 -1.26 1.15
C ALA A 6 -14.32 -1.49 -0.36
N THR A 7 -15.26 -0.91 -1.11
CA THR A 7 -15.24 -1.01 -2.56
C THR A 7 -14.15 -0.08 -3.12
N ILE A 8 -13.37 -0.58 -4.07
CA ILE A 8 -12.35 0.23 -4.74
C ILE A 8 -13.04 1.07 -5.81
N THR A 9 -12.88 2.39 -5.72
CA THR A 9 -13.47 3.34 -6.67
C THR A 9 -12.42 4.20 -7.37
N ASP A 10 -11.18 4.22 -6.86
CA ASP A 10 -10.11 5.03 -7.41
C ASP A 10 -9.70 4.50 -8.78
N SER A 11 -9.73 5.37 -9.80
CA SER A 11 -9.45 4.96 -11.17
C SER A 11 -7.98 4.55 -11.37
N ASP A 12 -7.06 5.22 -10.68
CA ASP A 12 -5.65 4.86 -10.76
C ASP A 12 -5.39 3.49 -10.13
N TRP A 13 -6.03 3.23 -8.98
CA TRP A 13 -5.95 1.92 -8.32
C TRP A 13 -6.42 0.81 -9.24
N LEU A 14 -7.61 0.98 -9.84
CA LEU A 14 -8.19 -0.04 -10.72
C LEU A 14 -7.34 -0.23 -11.98
N SER A 15 -6.82 0.86 -12.54
CA SER A 15 -5.97 0.81 -13.71
C SER A 15 -4.64 0.10 -13.41
N ASP A 16 -4.00 0.47 -12.33
CA ASP A 16 -2.70 -0.10 -11.96
C ASP A 16 -2.84 -1.59 -11.60
N LEU A 17 -3.98 -1.97 -11.01
CA LEU A 17 -4.24 -3.36 -10.63
C LEU A 17 -4.20 -4.30 -11.84
N GLU A 18 -4.53 -3.80 -13.03
CA GLU A 18 -4.51 -4.61 -14.25
C GLU A 18 -3.09 -5.02 -14.66
N PHE A 19 -2.08 -4.34 -14.14
CA PHE A 19 -0.68 -4.62 -14.49
C PHE A 19 0.06 -5.40 -13.41
N VAL A 20 -0.65 -5.96 -12.43
CA VAL A 20 -0.04 -6.77 -11.39
C VAL A 20 0.64 -7.98 -12.00
N GLU A 21 1.91 -8.16 -11.64
CA GLU A 21 2.73 -9.24 -12.17
C GLU A 21 2.73 -10.49 -11.30
N GLN A 22 2.41 -10.31 -10.01
CA GLN A 22 2.50 -11.38 -9.05
C GLN A 22 1.43 -11.23 -7.98
N THR A 23 0.78 -12.34 -7.64
CA THR A 23 -0.19 -12.38 -6.54
C THR A 23 0.32 -13.38 -5.51
N VAL A 24 0.36 -12.95 -4.25
CA VAL A 24 0.83 -13.78 -3.15
C VAL A 24 -0.18 -13.77 -2.01
N SER A 25 -0.16 -14.82 -1.20
CA SER A 25 -0.98 -14.89 0.01
C SER A 25 -0.29 -14.15 1.14
N ALA A 26 -1.09 -13.47 1.95
CA ALA A 26 -0.59 -12.75 3.12
C ALA A 26 0.00 -13.70 4.15
N SER A 27 1.02 -13.21 4.83
CA SER A 27 1.53 -13.82 6.07
C SER A 27 1.61 -12.73 7.14
N PRO A 28 1.72 -13.09 8.42
CA PRO A 28 1.69 -12.07 9.48
C PRO A 28 2.75 -10.99 9.34
N THR A 29 3.95 -11.37 8.92
CA THR A 29 5.04 -10.42 8.70
C THR A 29 5.58 -10.63 7.30
N MET A 30 5.65 -9.56 6.51
CA MET A 30 6.11 -9.64 5.13
C MET A 30 7.14 -8.56 4.83
N LEU A 31 8.09 -8.92 3.98
CA LEU A 31 9.11 -8.01 3.48
C LEU A 31 9.09 -8.07 1.95
N LEU A 32 8.87 -6.93 1.31
CA LEU A 32 8.95 -6.80 -0.14
C LEU A 32 10.22 -6.04 -0.49
N ASN A 33 11.21 -6.78 -0.97
CA ASN A 33 12.55 -6.23 -1.27
C ASN A 33 12.96 -6.37 -2.72
N LYS A 34 12.07 -6.86 -3.58
CA LYS A 34 12.37 -7.05 -5.00
C LYS A 34 11.84 -5.86 -5.79
N SER A 35 12.75 -5.07 -6.33
CA SER A 35 12.41 -3.84 -7.06
C SER A 35 11.84 -4.16 -8.45
N GLY A 36 10.95 -3.29 -8.92
CA GLY A 36 10.41 -3.35 -10.27
C GLY A 36 9.16 -4.19 -10.44
N ASP A 37 8.74 -4.95 -9.41
CA ASP A 37 7.56 -5.82 -9.51
C ASP A 37 6.33 -5.12 -8.93
N ASP A 38 5.18 -5.34 -9.57
CA ASP A 38 3.88 -4.96 -9.02
C ASP A 38 3.27 -6.20 -8.38
N VAL A 39 2.91 -6.11 -7.10
CA VAL A 39 2.55 -7.26 -6.28
C VAL A 39 1.17 -7.06 -5.65
N ARG A 40 0.32 -8.07 -5.78
CA ARG A 40 -0.97 -8.16 -5.10
C ARG A 40 -0.82 -9.11 -3.91
N ILE A 41 -1.16 -8.64 -2.73
CA ILE A 41 -1.14 -9.45 -1.50
C ILE A 41 -2.59 -9.68 -1.07
N GLU A 42 -2.99 -10.95 -1.01
CA GLU A 42 -4.35 -11.33 -0.63
C GLU A 42 -4.40 -11.76 0.83
N GLY A 43 -5.25 -11.12 1.61
CA GLY A 43 -5.45 -11.47 3.01
C GLY A 43 -4.94 -10.40 3.97
N GLU A 44 -4.66 -10.81 5.21
CA GLU A 44 -4.30 -9.89 6.29
C GLU A 44 -2.82 -9.99 6.63
N VAL A 45 -2.15 -8.83 6.65
CA VAL A 45 -0.75 -8.72 7.05
C VAL A 45 -0.70 -7.88 8.32
N ASN A 46 -0.04 -8.37 9.36
CA ASN A 46 0.15 -7.58 10.58
C ASN A 46 1.20 -6.49 10.38
N SER A 47 2.30 -6.84 9.72
CA SER A 47 3.40 -5.89 9.49
C SER A 47 3.98 -6.13 8.10
N LEU A 48 3.94 -5.09 7.27
CA LEU A 48 4.49 -5.12 5.91
C LEU A 48 5.57 -4.08 5.79
N SER A 49 6.77 -4.50 5.42
CA SER A 49 7.89 -3.61 5.10
C SER A 49 8.16 -3.65 3.61
N VAL A 50 8.20 -2.48 2.99
CA VAL A 50 8.54 -2.35 1.57
C VAL A 50 9.86 -1.60 1.47
N THR A 51 10.92 -2.34 1.16
CA THR A 51 12.26 -1.78 0.97
C THR A 51 12.63 -1.69 -0.51
N ALA A 52 11.82 -2.30 -1.37
CA ALA A 52 12.01 -2.28 -2.82
C ALA A 52 11.80 -0.88 -3.39
N ASN A 53 12.38 -0.63 -4.55
CA ASN A 53 12.20 0.60 -5.30
C ASN A 53 11.35 0.35 -6.54
N ASN A 54 10.65 1.38 -7.02
CA ASN A 54 9.89 1.33 -8.27
C ASN A 54 8.90 0.17 -8.28
N THR A 55 8.07 0.08 -7.24
CA THR A 55 7.13 -1.01 -7.09
C THR A 55 5.76 -0.48 -6.69
N LYS A 56 4.72 -1.24 -7.07
CA LYS A 56 3.35 -0.98 -6.64
C LYS A 56 2.85 -2.20 -5.89
N VAL A 57 2.20 -1.94 -4.76
CA VAL A 57 1.71 -3.00 -3.88
C VAL A 57 0.22 -2.80 -3.67
N PHE A 58 -0.54 -3.89 -3.78
CA PHE A 58 -2.00 -3.89 -3.61
C PHE A 58 -2.35 -4.88 -2.50
N ALA A 59 -2.85 -4.38 -1.39
CA ALA A 59 -3.12 -5.20 -0.21
C ALA A 59 -4.56 -5.05 0.26
N ASP A 60 -5.06 -6.06 0.98
CA ASP A 60 -6.40 -6.01 1.56
C ASP A 60 -6.37 -5.32 2.92
N TYR A 61 -5.55 -5.84 3.84
CA TYR A 61 -5.39 -5.26 5.16
C TYR A 61 -3.93 -5.32 5.59
N VAL A 62 -3.44 -4.22 6.15
CA VAL A 62 -2.10 -4.14 6.75
C VAL A 62 -2.22 -3.43 8.10
N GLY A 63 -1.71 -4.05 9.16
CA GLY A 63 -1.68 -3.42 10.48
C GLY A 63 -0.69 -2.28 10.51
N LEU A 64 0.58 -2.59 10.24
CA LEU A 64 1.65 -1.59 10.15
C LEU A 64 2.32 -1.67 8.79
N LEU A 65 2.26 -0.58 8.05
CA LEU A 65 2.94 -0.46 6.76
C LEU A 65 4.15 0.45 6.92
N THR A 66 5.34 -0.08 6.61
CA THR A 66 6.58 0.71 6.63
C THR A 66 7.14 0.75 5.21
N ILE A 67 7.37 1.94 4.69
CA ILE A 67 7.92 2.15 3.35
C ILE A 67 9.27 2.85 3.48
N SER A 68 10.35 2.14 3.12
CA SER A 68 11.69 2.72 3.10
C SER A 68 12.30 2.76 1.70
N GLY A 69 11.65 2.11 0.73
CA GLY A 69 12.06 2.21 -0.66
C GLY A 69 11.67 3.53 -1.29
N ASN A 70 12.14 3.76 -2.52
CA ASN A 70 11.86 4.98 -3.28
C ASN A 70 10.95 4.66 -4.47
N ASN A 71 10.07 5.60 -4.83
CA ASN A 71 9.11 5.43 -5.92
C ASN A 71 8.20 4.23 -5.69
N VAL A 72 7.60 4.19 -4.50
CA VAL A 72 6.72 3.10 -4.07
C VAL A 72 5.30 3.63 -3.96
N THR A 73 4.36 2.92 -4.55
CA THR A 73 2.93 3.19 -4.39
C THR A 73 2.29 2.00 -3.71
N VAL A 74 1.54 2.24 -2.64
CA VAL A 74 0.81 1.18 -1.95
C VAL A 74 -0.67 1.53 -1.98
N TYR A 75 -1.46 0.61 -2.52
CA TYR A 75 -2.91 0.66 -2.47
C TYR A 75 -3.35 -0.39 -1.46
N VAL A 76 -4.01 0.03 -0.40
CA VAL A 76 -4.42 -0.88 0.66
C VAL A 76 -5.86 -0.58 1.07
N LYS A 77 -6.70 -1.61 1.14
CA LYS A 77 -8.11 -1.40 1.46
C LYS A 77 -8.30 -0.88 2.88
N ASP A 78 -7.51 -1.41 3.83
CA ASP A 78 -7.58 -0.98 5.21
C ASP A 78 -6.18 -1.07 5.83
N VAL A 79 -5.74 0.01 6.50
CA VAL A 79 -4.43 0.05 7.14
C VAL A 79 -4.55 0.84 8.43
N ASP A 80 -3.89 0.36 9.50
CA ASP A 80 -3.99 1.00 10.82
C ASP A 80 -2.91 2.07 11.02
N ARG A 81 -1.68 1.78 10.61
CA ARG A 81 -0.55 2.71 10.75
C ARG A 81 0.32 2.68 9.51
N VAL A 82 0.83 3.86 9.14
CA VAL A 82 1.75 4.02 8.02
C VAL A 82 2.97 4.78 8.50
N VAL A 83 4.16 4.25 8.21
CA VAL A 83 5.44 4.92 8.47
C VAL A 83 6.18 5.02 7.15
N ILE A 84 6.49 6.23 6.71
CA ILE A 84 7.19 6.46 5.45
C ILE A 84 8.57 7.04 5.73
N LYS A 85 9.59 6.42 5.17
CA LYS A 85 10.99 6.86 5.31
C LYS A 85 11.65 7.12 3.96
N GLY A 86 11.04 6.64 2.88
CA GLY A 86 11.61 6.79 1.53
C GLY A 86 11.19 8.07 0.84
N THR A 87 11.56 8.18 -0.42
CA THR A 87 11.29 9.34 -1.27
C THR A 87 10.31 8.94 -2.37
N ASN A 88 9.39 9.85 -2.74
CA ASN A 88 8.39 9.62 -3.77
C ASN A 88 7.49 8.42 -3.45
N ALA A 89 6.99 8.38 -2.23
CA ALA A 89 6.08 7.32 -1.81
C ALA A 89 4.65 7.83 -1.80
N GLU A 90 3.72 6.95 -2.18
CA GLU A 90 2.30 7.24 -2.14
C GLU A 90 1.56 6.10 -1.48
N VAL A 91 0.62 6.42 -0.59
CA VAL A 91 -0.26 5.44 0.04
C VAL A 91 -1.70 5.88 -0.16
N VAL A 92 -2.51 4.99 -0.72
CA VAL A 92 -3.94 5.23 -0.95
C VAL A 92 -4.71 4.14 -0.24
N TRP A 93 -5.70 4.52 0.56
CA TRP A 93 -6.53 3.55 1.28
C TRP A 93 -8.00 3.72 0.93
N ALA A 94 -8.77 2.65 1.13
CA ALA A 94 -10.20 2.65 0.81
C ALA A 94 -11.06 2.83 2.05
N GLY A 95 -10.65 2.25 3.17
CA GLY A 95 -11.41 2.24 4.41
C GLY A 95 -11.10 3.41 5.35
N ASN A 96 -10.92 3.10 6.62
CA ASN A 96 -10.66 4.10 7.63
C ASN A 96 -9.28 4.73 7.49
N SER A 97 -9.16 6.01 7.83
CA SER A 97 -7.89 6.71 7.76
C SER A 97 -6.91 6.16 8.79
N PRO A 98 -5.69 5.81 8.39
CA PRO A 98 -4.68 5.32 9.30
C PRO A 98 -4.00 6.45 10.07
N LYS A 99 -3.24 6.07 11.07
CA LYS A 99 -2.28 6.97 11.70
C LYS A 99 -1.03 7.01 10.82
N VAL A 100 -0.62 8.21 10.39
CA VAL A 100 0.50 8.37 9.46
C VAL A 100 1.66 9.07 10.13
N GLU A 101 2.86 8.49 10.03
CA GLU A 101 4.11 9.10 10.44
C GLU A 101 5.00 9.18 9.20
N ASP A 102 5.21 10.39 8.70
CA ASP A 102 5.89 10.61 7.44
C ASP A 102 7.21 11.33 7.66
N PHE A 103 8.30 10.59 7.48
CA PHE A 103 9.67 11.10 7.57
C PHE A 103 10.32 11.17 6.18
N GLY A 104 9.56 10.92 5.13
CA GLY A 104 10.06 10.89 3.77
C GLY A 104 10.04 12.26 3.09
N HIS A 105 10.33 12.24 1.80
CA HIS A 105 10.30 13.42 0.96
C HIS A 105 9.41 13.15 -0.25
N ASN A 106 8.62 14.17 -0.63
CA ASN A 106 7.76 14.11 -1.80
C ASN A 106 6.79 12.92 -1.70
N THR A 107 6.04 12.90 -0.61
CA THR A 107 5.12 11.80 -0.30
C THR A 107 3.67 12.25 -0.39
N GLU A 108 2.77 11.30 -0.67
CA GLU A 108 1.33 11.53 -0.67
C GLU A 108 0.64 10.41 0.10
N THR A 109 -0.32 10.80 0.93
CA THR A 109 -1.17 9.83 1.64
C THR A 109 -2.60 10.35 1.61
N HIS A 110 -3.52 9.56 1.10
CA HIS A 110 -4.91 9.99 1.00
C HIS A 110 -5.86 8.81 0.85
N GLN A 111 -7.14 9.08 1.14
CA GLN A 111 -8.19 8.12 0.91
C GLN A 111 -8.57 8.12 -0.58
N GLN A 112 -8.95 6.94 -1.07
CA GLN A 112 -9.30 6.76 -2.48
C GLN A 112 -10.49 7.63 -2.90
N GLY A 113 -10.55 7.94 -4.19
CA GLY A 113 -11.70 8.59 -4.79
C GLY A 113 -12.02 9.95 -4.20
N HIS A 114 -11.14 10.48 -3.37
CA HIS A 114 -11.41 11.71 -2.67
C HIS A 114 -10.92 12.88 -3.50
N GLY A 115 -11.84 13.75 -3.86
CA GLY A 115 -11.51 14.89 -4.68
C GLY A 115 -11.47 14.59 -6.17
N ASP A 116 -11.85 13.41 -6.55
CA ASP A 116 -11.95 13.05 -7.97
C ASP A 116 -13.20 13.60 -8.60
#